data_5c014bcc432b0d9fa140d98e7f98a6b4
#
_entry.id   5c014bcc432b0d9fa140d98e7f98a6b4
#
_cell.length_a   1.000
_cell.length_b   1.000
_cell.length_c   1.000
_cell.angle_alpha   90.00
_cell.angle_beta   90.00
_cell.angle_gamma   90.00
#
_symmetry.space_group_name_H-M   'P 1'
#
loop_
_entity.id
_entity.type
_entity.pdbx_description
1 polymer ?
#
loop_
_entity_poly.entity_id
_entity_poly.type
_entity_poly.pdbx_seq_one_letter_code
_entity_poly.pdbx_strand_id
1 'polypeptide(L)'
;FQDQWRAEVTGWAPRQAAPVPNMRRRKILLANGVLFSLAVIMMLYVWNSGVLFLELPPPKSEWAFEQSEFDDFSQLGYTGEGVRVCMVDTGIDLSNPALSQFQVEFKDMIGGSTVPVDYGFVAHGTLMAGILISDQHQLGIAQGITLGMVAALGADENNLNSGSEDTVAKSIRWCQDEFQADIISLSLGGEQNVEMDTEGTSVSAVRRAVDSGIFVVAAAGNDGGEGDDGLVSVPGNVARVITVGASDRSQEVWVNSSAGSQKLPTGEMRTGPPLKPEV
;
A
#
# COMPACT_ATOMS: atom_id res chain seq x y z
N PHE A 1 -80.99 -52.99 8.46
CA PHE A 1 -79.72 -53.74 8.40
C PHE A 1 -78.61 -52.84 7.81
N GLN A 2 -78.93 -51.91 6.94
CA GLN A 2 -77.92 -50.99 6.35
C GLN A 2 -77.56 -49.82 7.24
N ASP A 3 -78.44 -49.40 8.12
CA ASP A 3 -78.12 -48.19 8.97
C ASP A 3 -77.30 -48.55 10.22
N GLN A 4 -77.42 -49.78 10.74
CA GLN A 4 -76.57 -50.28 11.81
C GLN A 4 -75.09 -50.39 11.38
N TRP A 5 -74.93 -50.83 10.17
CA TRP A 5 -73.60 -51.03 9.60
C TRP A 5 -72.87 -49.62 9.38
N ARG A 6 -73.62 -48.64 8.98
CA ARG A 6 -73.10 -47.25 8.86
C ARG A 6 -72.77 -46.65 10.21
N ALA A 7 -73.48 -46.94 11.26
CA ALA A 7 -73.17 -46.41 12.58
C ALA A 7 -71.90 -47.01 13.20
N GLU A 8 -71.64 -48.33 12.91
CA GLU A 8 -70.35 -48.91 13.36
C GLU A 8 -69.14 -48.49 12.56
N VAL A 9 -69.32 -48.19 11.29
CA VAL A 9 -68.17 -47.63 10.44
C VAL A 9 -67.96 -46.18 10.65
N THR A 10 -68.96 -45.39 11.07
CA THR A 10 -68.77 -43.96 11.42
C THR A 10 -68.03 -43.73 12.75
N GLY A 11 -67.79 -44.81 13.53
CA GLY A 11 -66.81 -44.72 14.66
C GLY A 11 -65.41 -44.37 14.23
N TRP A 12 -65.13 -44.24 12.95
CA TRP A 12 -63.95 -43.76 12.33
C TRP A 12 -64.02 -42.26 11.88
N ALA A 13 -64.98 -41.51 12.35
CA ALA A 13 -64.94 -40.08 12.17
C ALA A 13 -63.67 -39.57 12.91
N PRO A 14 -62.77 -38.90 12.19
CA PRO A 14 -61.57 -38.40 12.82
C PRO A 14 -62.00 -37.57 14.04
N ARG A 15 -61.47 -37.93 15.20
CA ARG A 15 -61.68 -37.10 16.42
C ARG A 15 -61.37 -35.68 16.02
N GLN A 16 -62.34 -34.81 16.04
CA GLN A 16 -62.07 -33.38 15.88
C GLN A 16 -61.00 -33.01 16.90
N ALA A 17 -59.81 -32.73 16.40
CA ALA A 17 -58.73 -32.31 17.24
C ALA A 17 -59.24 -31.11 18.05
N ALA A 18 -59.20 -31.23 19.38
CA ALA A 18 -59.64 -30.15 20.27
C ALA A 18 -58.99 -28.88 19.77
N PRO A 19 -59.71 -27.78 19.57
CA PRO A 19 -59.13 -26.54 19.08
C PRO A 19 -58.02 -26.13 20.02
N VAL A 20 -56.78 -26.20 19.54
CA VAL A 20 -55.63 -25.70 20.31
C VAL A 20 -55.90 -24.23 20.58
N PRO A 21 -55.98 -23.82 21.87
CA PRO A 21 -56.34 -22.44 22.17
C PRO A 21 -55.45 -21.49 21.42
N ASN A 22 -55.96 -20.68 20.51
CA ASN A 22 -55.25 -19.70 19.71
C ASN A 22 -54.34 -18.75 20.52
N MET A 23 -54.59 -18.61 21.82
CA MET A 23 -53.79 -17.82 22.77
C MET A 23 -52.38 -18.36 22.97
N ARG A 24 -52.15 -19.66 22.91
CA ARG A 24 -50.81 -20.22 23.13
C ARG A 24 -49.92 -20.01 21.88
N ARG A 25 -50.51 -20.15 20.68
CA ARG A 25 -49.80 -19.83 19.43
C ARG A 25 -49.51 -18.35 19.29
N ARG A 26 -50.45 -17.44 19.67
CA ARG A 26 -50.23 -16.01 19.64
C ARG A 26 -49.10 -15.58 20.60
N LYS A 27 -49.04 -16.13 21.82
CA LYS A 27 -48.00 -15.83 22.79
C LYS A 27 -46.62 -16.29 22.32
N ILE A 28 -46.52 -17.46 21.66
CA ILE A 28 -45.26 -17.96 21.10
C ILE A 28 -44.84 -17.11 19.91
N LEU A 29 -45.74 -16.73 19.01
CA LEU A 29 -45.46 -15.86 17.88
C LEU A 29 -45.03 -14.46 18.31
N LEU A 30 -45.67 -13.90 19.34
CA LEU A 30 -45.30 -12.60 19.95
C LEU A 30 -43.93 -12.69 20.62
N ALA A 31 -43.65 -13.76 21.37
CA ALA A 31 -42.36 -13.95 22.03
C ALA A 31 -41.24 -14.09 20.99
N ASN A 32 -41.45 -14.89 19.94
CA ASN A 32 -40.48 -15.03 18.85
C ASN A 32 -40.30 -13.73 18.06
N GLY A 33 -41.35 -12.97 17.83
CA GLY A 33 -41.30 -11.66 17.20
C GLY A 33 -40.50 -10.64 18.02
N VAL A 34 -40.72 -10.61 19.33
CA VAL A 34 -39.95 -9.74 20.23
C VAL A 34 -38.48 -10.16 20.26
N LEU A 35 -38.20 -11.45 20.36
CA LEU A 35 -36.82 -11.97 20.35
C LEU A 35 -36.10 -11.67 19.04
N PHE A 36 -36.77 -11.82 17.90
CA PHE A 36 -36.24 -11.47 16.58
C PHE A 36 -35.98 -9.96 16.48
N SER A 37 -36.92 -9.11 16.94
CA SER A 37 -36.73 -7.66 16.92
C SER A 37 -35.56 -7.23 17.81
N LEU A 38 -35.41 -7.82 19.00
CA LEU A 38 -34.26 -7.55 19.86
C LEU A 38 -32.94 -7.99 19.22
N ALA A 39 -32.92 -9.15 18.55
CA ALA A 39 -31.75 -9.61 17.83
C ALA A 39 -31.38 -8.67 16.67
N VAL A 40 -32.35 -8.16 15.92
CA VAL A 40 -32.11 -7.19 14.84
C VAL A 40 -31.63 -5.85 15.41
N ILE A 41 -32.23 -5.37 16.49
CA ILE A 41 -31.79 -4.12 17.16
C ILE A 41 -30.37 -4.28 17.71
N MET A 42 -30.07 -5.41 18.33
CA MET A 42 -28.73 -5.72 18.82
C MET A 42 -27.72 -5.80 17.68
N MET A 43 -28.08 -6.43 16.57
CA MET A 43 -27.24 -6.52 15.37
C MET A 43 -26.99 -5.14 14.76
N LEU A 44 -28.01 -4.28 14.66
CA LEU A 44 -27.87 -2.90 14.22
C LEU A 44 -27.03 -2.05 15.18
N TYR A 45 -27.22 -2.24 16.48
CA TYR A 45 -26.42 -1.55 17.48
C TYR A 45 -24.95 -1.95 17.39
N VAL A 46 -24.66 -3.24 17.30
CA VAL A 46 -23.31 -3.79 17.14
C VAL A 46 -22.70 -3.35 15.80
N TRP A 47 -23.51 -3.28 14.74
CA TRP A 47 -23.08 -2.74 13.45
C TRP A 47 -22.71 -1.25 13.54
N ASN A 48 -23.57 -0.45 14.17
CA ASN A 48 -23.38 1.00 14.29
C ASN A 48 -22.34 1.38 15.36
N SER A 49 -22.05 0.50 16.32
CA SER A 49 -21.05 0.74 17.37
C SER A 49 -19.62 0.41 16.94
N GLY A 50 -19.43 -0.13 15.74
CA GLY A 50 -18.10 -0.56 15.25
C GLY A 50 -17.53 -1.80 15.96
N VAL A 51 -18.21 -2.33 16.99
CA VAL A 51 -17.74 -3.51 17.76
C VAL A 51 -17.67 -4.79 16.93
N LEU A 52 -18.38 -4.85 15.79
CA LEU A 52 -18.33 -5.98 14.85
C LEU A 52 -17.39 -5.74 13.65
N PHE A 53 -16.75 -4.59 13.56
CA PHE A 53 -15.51 -4.57 12.82
C PHE A 53 -14.52 -5.33 13.71
N LEU A 54 -14.42 -6.63 13.52
CA LEU A 54 -13.18 -7.30 13.71
C LEU A 54 -12.17 -6.38 13.01
N GLU A 55 -11.38 -5.66 13.76
CA GLU A 55 -10.14 -5.16 13.22
C GLU A 55 -9.47 -6.39 12.66
N LEU A 56 -9.58 -6.53 11.35
CA LEU A 56 -8.74 -7.50 10.66
C LEU A 56 -7.35 -7.19 11.18
N PRO A 57 -6.62 -8.21 11.66
CA PRO A 57 -5.28 -7.97 12.15
C PRO A 57 -4.58 -7.07 11.14
N PRO A 58 -3.88 -6.04 11.61
CA PRO A 58 -3.26 -5.05 10.75
C PRO A 58 -2.56 -5.78 9.60
N PRO A 59 -2.67 -5.27 8.40
CA PRO A 59 -2.10 -5.94 7.24
C PRO A 59 -0.66 -6.25 7.59
N LYS A 60 -0.29 -7.44 7.40
CA LYS A 60 0.85 -8.29 7.75
C LYS A 60 2.25 -7.66 7.70
N SER A 61 2.37 -6.34 7.74
CA SER A 61 3.61 -5.56 7.70
C SER A 61 4.11 -5.14 9.09
N GLU A 62 3.38 -5.45 10.17
CA GLU A 62 3.82 -5.19 11.55
C GLU A 62 5.23 -5.74 11.81
N TRP A 63 5.52 -6.92 11.27
CA TRP A 63 6.85 -7.52 11.34
C TRP A 63 7.97 -6.63 10.75
N ALA A 64 7.68 -5.85 9.72
CA ALA A 64 8.67 -4.98 9.10
C ALA A 64 9.01 -3.78 10.00
N PHE A 65 8.01 -3.26 10.73
CA PHE A 65 8.21 -2.22 11.71
C PHE A 65 8.96 -2.75 12.95
N GLU A 66 8.64 -3.96 13.39
CA GLU A 66 9.36 -4.63 14.48
C GLU A 66 10.83 -4.89 14.09
N GLN A 67 11.10 -5.36 12.87
CA GLN A 67 12.45 -5.64 12.40
C GLN A 67 13.29 -4.40 12.19
N SER A 68 12.69 -3.29 11.80
CA SER A 68 13.39 -2.02 11.60
C SER A 68 13.70 -1.28 12.91
N GLU A 69 13.27 -1.85 14.07
CA GLU A 69 13.40 -1.21 15.39
C GLU A 69 12.82 0.21 15.41
N PHE A 70 11.83 0.47 14.55
CA PHE A 70 11.26 1.80 14.36
C PHE A 70 10.67 2.37 15.66
N ASP A 71 10.08 1.53 16.50
CA ASP A 71 9.50 1.94 17.77
C ASP A 71 10.53 2.57 18.71
N ASP A 72 11.77 2.13 18.66
CA ASP A 72 12.85 2.71 19.45
C ASP A 72 13.18 4.13 19.03
N PHE A 73 13.21 4.41 17.70
CA PHE A 73 13.40 5.74 17.17
C PHE A 73 12.21 6.66 17.50
N SER A 74 11.01 6.14 17.39
CA SER A 74 9.78 6.87 17.73
C SER A 74 9.75 7.26 19.21
N GLN A 75 10.15 6.36 20.12
CA GLN A 75 10.24 6.65 21.56
C GLN A 75 11.30 7.70 21.89
N LEU A 76 12.34 7.82 21.07
CA LEU A 76 13.34 8.88 21.18
C LEU A 76 12.89 10.22 20.64
N GLY A 77 11.68 10.28 20.04
CA GLY A 77 11.08 11.50 19.48
C GLY A 77 11.59 11.87 18.09
N TYR A 78 12.22 10.95 17.39
CA TYR A 78 12.63 11.18 16.00
C TYR A 78 11.44 11.07 15.06
N THR A 79 10.90 12.20 14.65
CA THR A 79 9.74 12.29 13.75
C THR A 79 10.08 12.73 12.34
N GLY A 80 11.34 13.07 12.09
CA GLY A 80 11.78 13.69 10.83
C GLY A 80 11.49 15.20 10.75
N GLU A 81 11.18 15.87 11.87
CA GLU A 81 10.92 17.32 11.88
C GLU A 81 12.10 18.10 11.29
N GLY A 82 11.78 19.02 10.37
CA GLY A 82 12.76 19.83 9.66
C GLY A 82 13.39 19.16 8.44
N VAL A 83 13.08 17.89 8.15
CA VAL A 83 13.57 17.19 6.97
C VAL A 83 12.56 17.28 5.82
N ARG A 84 13.05 17.60 4.63
CA ARG A 84 12.26 17.69 3.38
C ARG A 84 12.46 16.42 2.55
N VAL A 85 11.43 15.60 2.47
CA VAL A 85 11.44 14.35 1.69
C VAL A 85 10.61 14.54 0.43
N CYS A 86 11.20 14.30 -0.74
CA CYS A 86 10.50 14.32 -2.01
C CYS A 86 10.33 12.90 -2.55
N MET A 87 9.10 12.50 -2.79
CA MET A 87 8.79 11.22 -3.43
C MET A 87 8.46 11.42 -4.90
N VAL A 88 9.05 10.63 -5.75
CA VAL A 88 8.72 10.53 -7.19
C VAL A 88 8.02 9.19 -7.41
N ASP A 89 6.71 9.24 -7.66
CA ASP A 89 5.86 8.06 -7.69
C ASP A 89 4.63 8.30 -8.60
N THR A 90 3.53 7.63 -8.34
CA THR A 90 2.26 7.78 -9.08
C THR A 90 1.42 8.98 -8.65
N GLY A 91 1.80 9.67 -7.59
CA GLY A 91 1.04 10.76 -6.99
C GLY A 91 0.53 10.42 -5.59
N ILE A 92 -0.48 11.16 -5.12
CA ILE A 92 -1.05 10.97 -3.78
C ILE A 92 -2.53 11.33 -3.75
N ASP A 93 -3.33 10.52 -3.09
CA ASP A 93 -4.74 10.80 -2.79
C ASP A 93 -4.90 11.25 -1.34
N LEU A 94 -5.03 12.55 -1.13
CA LEU A 94 -5.28 13.16 0.19
C LEU A 94 -6.74 13.04 0.64
N SER A 95 -7.64 12.44 -0.13
CA SER A 95 -8.97 12.08 0.34
C SER A 95 -8.94 10.85 1.25
N ASN A 96 -7.84 10.10 1.25
CA ASN A 96 -7.62 8.99 2.17
C ASN A 96 -7.59 9.52 3.62
N PRO A 97 -8.43 9.00 4.52
CA PRO A 97 -8.51 9.48 5.91
C PRO A 97 -7.18 9.51 6.64
N ALA A 98 -6.29 8.54 6.37
CA ALA A 98 -4.97 8.44 7.01
C ALA A 98 -3.96 9.51 6.55
N LEU A 99 -4.29 10.25 5.48
CA LEU A 99 -3.42 11.28 4.90
C LEU A 99 -4.08 12.66 4.84
N SER A 100 -5.39 12.74 5.08
CA SER A 100 -6.20 13.94 4.84
C SER A 100 -5.80 15.17 5.68
N GLN A 101 -5.12 14.99 6.79
CA GLN A 101 -4.65 16.09 7.63
C GLN A 101 -3.27 16.64 7.24
N PHE A 102 -2.54 15.93 6.38
CA PHE A 102 -1.20 16.35 5.99
C PHE A 102 -1.22 17.34 4.84
N GLN A 103 -0.30 18.30 4.90
CA GLN A 103 -0.05 19.20 3.78
C GLN A 103 1.14 18.67 2.97
N VAL A 104 0.89 18.45 1.68
CA VAL A 104 1.89 17.90 0.76
C VAL A 104 2.13 18.90 -0.37
N GLU A 105 3.38 19.23 -0.64
CA GLU A 105 3.74 19.98 -1.84
C GLU A 105 3.65 19.05 -3.05
N PHE A 106 2.69 19.30 -3.93
CA PHE A 106 2.38 18.41 -5.04
C PHE A 106 2.81 18.97 -6.39
N LYS A 107 3.40 18.11 -7.21
CA LYS A 107 3.74 18.41 -8.60
C LYS A 107 3.24 17.30 -9.52
N ASP A 108 2.50 17.66 -10.54
CA ASP A 108 2.05 16.72 -11.56
C ASP A 108 2.89 16.90 -12.83
N MET A 109 3.54 15.82 -13.27
CA MET A 109 4.38 15.78 -14.48
C MET A 109 3.70 15.05 -15.64
N ILE A 110 2.51 14.46 -15.42
CA ILE A 110 1.84 13.60 -16.41
C ILE A 110 0.44 14.09 -16.78
N GLY A 111 -0.40 14.45 -15.81
CA GLY A 111 -1.81 14.83 -16.05
C GLY A 111 -2.05 16.33 -16.03
N GLY A 112 -1.12 17.12 -15.50
CA GLY A 112 -1.24 18.58 -15.40
C GLY A 112 -2.20 19.05 -14.31
N SER A 113 -2.55 18.20 -13.35
CA SER A 113 -3.39 18.58 -12.20
C SER A 113 -2.65 19.55 -11.27
N THR A 114 -3.40 20.53 -10.75
CA THR A 114 -2.90 21.43 -9.70
C THR A 114 -3.29 21.00 -8.30
N VAL A 115 -4.07 19.95 -8.19
CA VAL A 115 -4.47 19.35 -6.91
C VAL A 115 -3.88 17.94 -6.80
N PRO A 116 -3.57 17.46 -5.59
CA PRO A 116 -3.07 16.11 -5.38
C PRO A 116 -4.00 15.06 -5.99
N VAL A 117 -3.42 14.15 -6.75
CA VAL A 117 -4.08 13.02 -7.39
C VAL A 117 -3.07 11.88 -7.53
N ASP A 118 -3.54 10.65 -7.40
CA ASP A 118 -2.74 9.44 -7.64
C ASP A 118 -3.20 8.79 -8.96
N TYR A 119 -2.29 8.61 -9.89
CA TYR A 119 -2.54 8.00 -11.20
C TYR A 119 -2.20 6.52 -11.26
N GLY A 120 -1.75 5.95 -10.13
CA GLY A 120 -1.26 4.59 -10.07
C GLY A 120 -2.37 3.55 -10.05
N PHE A 121 -2.06 2.39 -10.58
CA PHE A 121 -2.79 1.20 -10.24
C PHE A 121 -2.59 0.92 -8.73
N VAL A 122 -3.66 0.62 -8.00
CA VAL A 122 -3.71 0.48 -6.53
C VAL A 122 -3.17 1.68 -5.74
N ALA A 123 -3.10 2.86 -6.36
CA ALA A 123 -2.65 4.11 -5.71
C ALA A 123 -1.29 3.95 -5.00
N HIS A 124 -0.28 3.51 -5.75
CA HIS A 124 1.02 3.12 -5.20
C HIS A 124 1.70 4.27 -4.43
N GLY A 125 1.73 5.49 -4.98
CA GLY A 125 2.33 6.63 -4.30
C GLY A 125 1.62 6.99 -2.99
N THR A 126 0.29 6.83 -2.94
CA THR A 126 -0.50 7.00 -1.72
C THR A 126 -0.13 5.97 -0.65
N LEU A 127 0.09 4.71 -1.04
CA LEU A 127 0.55 3.66 -0.12
C LEU A 127 1.94 3.97 0.42
N MET A 128 2.86 4.39 -0.44
CA MET A 128 4.22 4.75 -0.03
C MET A 128 4.23 5.97 0.90
N ALA A 129 3.42 7.00 0.61
CA ALA A 129 3.23 8.13 1.50
C ALA A 129 2.67 7.71 2.86
N GLY A 130 1.73 6.75 2.87
CA GLY A 130 1.17 6.19 4.09
C GLY A 130 2.23 5.59 5.01
N ILE A 131 3.23 4.89 4.47
CA ILE A 131 4.34 4.35 5.26
C ILE A 131 5.12 5.48 5.95
N LEU A 132 5.26 6.63 5.31
CA LEU A 132 6.02 7.75 5.87
C LEU A 132 5.21 8.59 6.87
N ILE A 133 3.95 8.94 6.55
CA ILE A 133 3.25 10.02 7.26
C ILE A 133 1.85 9.64 7.78
N SER A 134 1.36 8.41 7.62
CA SER A 134 0.02 8.04 8.10
C SER A 134 -0.19 8.36 9.58
N ASP A 135 -1.41 8.84 9.92
CA ASP A 135 -1.83 9.09 11.31
C ASP A 135 -2.84 8.06 11.84
N GLN A 136 -3.19 7.07 11.02
CA GLN A 136 -4.19 6.05 11.35
C GLN A 136 -3.61 4.63 11.18
N HIS A 137 -4.18 3.70 11.93
CA HIS A 137 -3.83 2.28 11.94
C HIS A 137 -2.36 2.07 12.34
N GLN A 138 -1.49 1.95 11.38
CA GLN A 138 -0.05 1.98 11.58
C GLN A 138 0.42 3.42 11.41
N LEU A 139 1.03 3.99 12.45
CA LEU A 139 1.59 5.34 12.37
C LEU A 139 2.74 5.37 11.37
N GLY A 140 2.80 6.43 10.58
CA GLY A 140 3.91 6.65 9.66
C GLY A 140 5.25 6.84 10.39
N ILE A 141 6.30 6.37 9.75
CA ILE A 141 7.64 6.36 10.35
C ILE A 141 8.29 7.75 10.49
N ALA A 142 7.75 8.77 9.80
CA ALA A 142 8.34 10.10 9.73
C ALA A 142 7.27 11.20 9.60
N GLN A 143 6.30 11.22 10.52
CA GLN A 143 5.15 12.14 10.45
C GLN A 143 5.52 13.63 10.53
N GLY A 144 6.72 13.98 11.01
CA GLY A 144 7.19 15.36 11.13
C GLY A 144 7.87 15.92 9.90
N ILE A 145 8.03 15.15 8.81
CA ILE A 145 8.68 15.62 7.59
C ILE A 145 7.82 16.63 6.83
N THR A 146 8.47 17.45 6.03
CA THR A 146 7.81 18.15 4.92
C THR A 146 7.84 17.26 3.70
N LEU A 147 6.67 16.79 3.25
CA LEU A 147 6.54 15.87 2.12
C LEU A 147 6.28 16.63 0.82
N GLY A 148 7.13 16.40 -0.18
CA GLY A 148 6.87 16.71 -1.58
C GLY A 148 6.51 15.42 -2.33
N MET A 149 5.49 15.48 -3.18
CA MET A 149 5.06 14.34 -4.01
C MET A 149 5.01 14.76 -5.46
N VAL A 150 5.70 14.00 -6.31
CA VAL A 150 5.66 14.21 -7.76
C VAL A 150 4.97 13.03 -8.43
N ALA A 151 3.87 13.30 -9.13
CA ALA A 151 3.23 12.32 -9.99
C ALA A 151 4.01 12.22 -11.31
N ALA A 152 4.82 11.18 -11.44
CA ALA A 152 5.70 10.90 -12.58
C ALA A 152 5.32 9.62 -13.33
N LEU A 153 4.58 8.73 -12.67
CA LEU A 153 4.15 7.44 -13.17
C LEU A 153 2.62 7.36 -13.17
N GLY A 154 2.06 6.57 -14.07
CA GLY A 154 0.64 6.27 -14.08
C GLY A 154 0.37 4.84 -14.51
N ALA A 155 -0.84 4.35 -14.28
CA ALA A 155 -1.25 3.02 -14.71
C ALA A 155 -1.33 2.98 -16.25
N ASP A 156 -0.69 1.99 -16.85
CA ASP A 156 -0.79 1.70 -18.27
C ASP A 156 -2.00 0.77 -18.58
N GLU A 157 -2.15 0.38 -19.85
CA GLU A 157 -3.24 -0.50 -20.31
C GLU A 157 -3.19 -1.91 -19.66
N ASN A 158 -2.05 -2.31 -19.11
CA ASN A 158 -1.84 -3.58 -18.43
C ASN A 158 -1.97 -3.46 -16.90
N ASN A 159 -2.37 -2.28 -16.39
CA ASN A 159 -2.38 -1.95 -14.97
C ASN A 159 -0.99 -1.99 -14.31
N LEU A 160 0.05 -1.70 -15.07
CA LEU A 160 1.39 -1.50 -14.53
C LEU A 160 1.66 -0.01 -14.37
N ASN A 161 2.29 0.37 -13.27
CA ASN A 161 2.71 1.75 -13.06
C ASN A 161 3.95 2.01 -13.92
N SER A 162 3.82 2.90 -14.88
CA SER A 162 4.88 3.21 -15.83
C SER A 162 5.01 4.71 -16.09
N GLY A 163 6.15 5.13 -16.57
CA GLY A 163 6.44 6.51 -16.93
C GLY A 163 7.69 6.61 -17.77
N SER A 164 7.87 7.74 -18.46
CA SER A 164 9.08 7.94 -19.25
C SER A 164 10.26 8.33 -18.36
N GLU A 165 11.43 7.88 -18.75
CA GLU A 165 12.68 8.24 -18.09
C GLU A 165 12.90 9.77 -18.01
N ASP A 166 12.49 10.50 -19.04
CA ASP A 166 12.56 11.96 -19.09
C ASP A 166 11.62 12.61 -18.07
N THR A 167 10.43 12.04 -17.87
CA THR A 167 9.48 12.50 -16.83
C THR A 167 10.06 12.28 -15.44
N VAL A 168 10.64 11.10 -15.19
CA VAL A 168 11.34 10.81 -13.92
C VAL A 168 12.49 11.78 -13.69
N ALA A 169 13.31 12.03 -14.71
CA ALA A 169 14.42 12.98 -14.64
C ALA A 169 13.97 14.42 -14.33
N LYS A 170 12.86 14.87 -14.93
CA LYS A 170 12.26 16.18 -14.64
C LYS A 170 11.73 16.25 -13.21
N SER A 171 11.14 15.16 -12.73
CA SER A 171 10.63 15.04 -11.36
C SER A 171 11.74 15.14 -10.33
N ILE A 172 12.85 14.44 -10.55
CA ILE A 172 14.04 14.52 -9.69
C ILE A 172 14.61 15.95 -9.66
N ARG A 173 14.66 16.62 -10.82
CA ARG A 173 15.11 18.03 -10.88
C ARG A 173 14.18 18.95 -10.12
N TRP A 174 12.85 18.76 -10.20
CA TRP A 174 11.90 19.53 -9.39
C TRP A 174 12.13 19.30 -7.90
N CYS A 175 12.34 18.07 -7.46
CA CYS A 175 12.68 17.75 -6.07
C CYS A 175 13.93 18.49 -5.61
N GLN A 176 14.95 18.57 -6.46
CA GLN A 176 16.21 19.23 -6.15
C GLN A 176 16.09 20.77 -6.18
N ASP A 177 15.58 21.31 -7.29
CA ASP A 177 15.74 22.73 -7.61
C ASP A 177 14.59 23.60 -7.05
N GLU A 178 13.35 23.08 -7.03
CA GLU A 178 12.15 23.81 -6.59
C GLU A 178 11.73 23.40 -5.18
N PHE A 179 11.55 22.10 -4.91
CA PHE A 179 11.17 21.61 -3.59
C PHE A 179 12.34 21.67 -2.60
N GLN A 180 13.58 21.66 -3.03
CA GLN A 180 14.79 21.69 -2.19
C GLN A 180 14.83 20.54 -1.18
N ALA A 181 14.71 19.32 -1.69
CA ALA A 181 14.70 18.12 -0.88
C ALA A 181 16.04 17.85 -0.18
N ASP A 182 15.99 17.37 1.06
CA ASP A 182 17.11 16.74 1.73
C ASP A 182 17.25 15.28 1.32
N ILE A 183 16.09 14.62 1.07
CA ILE A 183 16.00 13.23 0.68
C ILE A 183 15.07 13.12 -0.53
N ILE A 184 15.47 12.35 -1.54
CA ILE A 184 14.62 11.95 -2.67
C ILE A 184 14.37 10.44 -2.59
N SER A 185 13.10 10.03 -2.58
CA SER A 185 12.68 8.62 -2.56
C SER A 185 12.13 8.22 -3.92
N LEU A 186 12.66 7.14 -4.48
CA LEU A 186 12.36 6.60 -5.80
C LEU A 186 11.92 5.15 -5.67
N SER A 187 10.62 4.92 -5.36
CA SER A 187 10.02 3.57 -5.34
C SER A 187 9.69 3.12 -6.76
N LEU A 188 10.65 3.24 -7.63
CA LEU A 188 10.58 2.96 -9.06
C LEU A 188 11.91 2.45 -9.57
N GLY A 189 11.88 1.78 -10.73
CA GLY A 189 13.06 1.34 -11.41
C GLY A 189 12.76 0.95 -12.86
N GLY A 190 13.75 1.07 -13.72
CA GLY A 190 13.70 0.65 -15.10
C GLY A 190 14.85 -0.29 -15.44
N GLU A 191 14.74 -0.98 -16.55
CA GLU A 191 15.82 -1.82 -17.05
C GLU A 191 17.03 -0.96 -17.48
N GLN A 192 18.20 -1.45 -17.19
CA GLN A 192 19.43 -0.83 -17.66
C GLN A 192 19.65 -1.19 -19.13
N ASN A 193 19.58 -0.20 -20.01
CA ASN A 193 19.95 -0.42 -21.40
C ASN A 193 21.48 -0.45 -21.55
N VAL A 194 22.05 -1.65 -21.43
CA VAL A 194 23.49 -1.88 -21.52
C VAL A 194 24.07 -1.66 -22.93
N GLU A 195 23.21 -1.54 -23.95
CA GLU A 195 23.64 -1.34 -25.35
C GLU A 195 23.82 0.14 -25.73
N MET A 196 23.30 1.07 -24.90
CA MET A 196 23.44 2.50 -25.16
C MET A 196 24.70 3.08 -24.50
N ASP A 197 25.57 3.66 -25.31
CA ASP A 197 26.77 4.41 -24.90
C ASP A 197 26.41 5.74 -24.13
N THR A 198 25.14 6.02 -23.97
CA THR A 198 24.65 7.25 -23.33
C THR A 198 24.01 6.96 -22.00
N GLU A 199 24.46 7.66 -20.97
CA GLU A 199 23.85 7.64 -19.67
C GLU A 199 22.39 8.11 -19.75
N GLY A 200 21.46 7.37 -19.14
CA GLY A 200 20.05 7.72 -19.09
C GLY A 200 19.80 9.04 -18.40
N THR A 201 18.72 9.72 -18.77
CA THR A 201 18.40 11.06 -18.23
C THR A 201 18.08 11.02 -16.75
N SER A 202 17.45 9.95 -16.24
CA SER A 202 17.16 9.76 -14.82
C SER A 202 18.45 9.53 -14.01
N VAL A 203 19.37 8.73 -14.55
CA VAL A 203 20.69 8.48 -13.95
C VAL A 203 21.48 9.78 -13.81
N SER A 204 21.51 10.60 -14.86
CA SER A 204 22.15 11.92 -14.83
C SER A 204 21.51 12.88 -13.80
N ALA A 205 20.18 12.86 -13.69
CA ALA A 205 19.46 13.68 -12.71
C ALA A 205 19.77 13.24 -11.27
N VAL A 206 19.76 11.94 -11.00
CA VAL A 206 20.10 11.37 -9.69
C VAL A 206 21.56 11.72 -9.33
N ARG A 207 22.50 11.54 -10.25
CA ARG A 207 23.91 11.86 -10.02
C ARG A 207 24.08 13.32 -9.63
N ARG A 208 23.41 14.26 -10.33
CA ARG A 208 23.39 15.67 -10.00
C ARG A 208 22.83 15.94 -8.59
N ALA A 209 21.73 15.28 -8.22
CA ALA A 209 21.13 15.41 -6.89
C ALA A 209 22.10 14.96 -5.79
N VAL A 210 22.69 13.77 -5.97
CA VAL A 210 23.71 13.24 -5.03
C VAL A 210 24.95 14.14 -4.95
N ASP A 211 25.41 14.70 -6.07
CA ASP A 211 26.55 15.63 -6.09
C ASP A 211 26.27 16.94 -5.39
N SER A 212 25.00 17.35 -5.31
CA SER A 212 24.58 18.54 -4.54
C SER A 212 24.36 18.26 -3.05
N GLY A 213 24.55 17.03 -2.58
CA GLY A 213 24.44 16.64 -1.18
C GLY A 213 23.09 16.08 -0.76
N ILE A 214 22.18 15.83 -1.72
CA ILE A 214 20.87 15.22 -1.45
C ILE A 214 21.05 13.72 -1.28
N PHE A 215 20.43 13.13 -0.26
CA PHE A 215 20.33 11.69 -0.14
C PHE A 215 19.29 11.16 -1.13
N VAL A 216 19.69 10.20 -1.96
CA VAL A 216 18.76 9.53 -2.87
C VAL A 216 18.62 8.06 -2.46
N VAL A 217 17.38 7.65 -2.24
CA VAL A 217 17.00 6.29 -1.90
C VAL A 217 16.20 5.72 -3.07
N ALA A 218 16.59 4.56 -3.60
CA ALA A 218 15.92 3.96 -4.76
C ALA A 218 15.73 2.47 -4.59
N ALA A 219 14.67 1.92 -5.20
CA ALA A 219 14.44 0.48 -5.22
C ALA A 219 15.51 -0.25 -6.03
N ALA A 220 15.86 -1.45 -5.59
CA ALA A 220 16.79 -2.33 -6.33
C ALA A 220 16.18 -2.89 -7.61
N GLY A 221 14.88 -3.11 -7.63
CA GLY A 221 14.14 -3.79 -8.68
C GLY A 221 13.53 -5.12 -8.22
N ASN A 222 12.74 -5.73 -9.11
CA ASN A 222 11.95 -6.93 -8.82
C ASN A 222 12.21 -8.07 -9.83
N ASP A 223 13.33 -8.08 -10.48
CA ASP A 223 13.75 -9.02 -11.53
C ASP A 223 14.77 -10.08 -11.08
N GLY A 224 14.94 -10.21 -9.75
CA GLY A 224 15.69 -11.31 -9.16
C GLY A 224 15.06 -12.67 -9.37
N GLY A 225 15.79 -13.73 -9.05
CA GLY A 225 15.35 -15.11 -9.16
C GLY A 225 15.73 -15.78 -10.46
N GLU A 226 14.85 -16.65 -11.00
CA GLU A 226 15.13 -17.37 -12.22
C GLU A 226 15.09 -16.42 -13.44
N GLY A 227 16.23 -16.16 -14.04
CA GLY A 227 16.39 -15.22 -15.15
C GLY A 227 16.93 -13.85 -14.76
N ASP A 228 17.33 -13.68 -13.49
CA ASP A 228 18.05 -12.50 -13.01
C ASP A 228 19.26 -12.19 -13.90
N ASP A 229 19.33 -10.97 -14.40
CA ASP A 229 20.44 -10.51 -15.23
C ASP A 229 21.69 -10.11 -14.42
N GLY A 230 21.60 -10.18 -13.09
CA GLY A 230 22.66 -9.80 -12.16
C GLY A 230 22.88 -8.29 -12.05
N LEU A 231 21.85 -7.50 -12.35
CA LEU A 231 21.86 -6.04 -12.29
C LEU A 231 20.78 -5.54 -11.33
N VAL A 232 20.92 -4.33 -10.83
CA VAL A 232 19.86 -3.61 -10.16
C VAL A 232 19.27 -2.57 -11.09
N SER A 233 18.02 -2.26 -10.91
CA SER A 233 17.28 -1.28 -11.73
C SER A 233 17.89 0.11 -11.69
N VAL A 234 17.74 0.86 -12.78
CA VAL A 234 18.08 2.28 -12.81
C VAL A 234 16.94 3.12 -12.21
N PRO A 235 17.23 4.20 -11.44
CA PRO A 235 18.55 4.78 -11.15
C PRO A 235 19.21 4.25 -9.87
N GLY A 236 18.70 3.17 -9.26
CA GLY A 236 19.30 2.54 -8.09
C GLY A 236 20.76 2.13 -8.29
N ASN A 237 21.14 1.88 -9.56
CA ASN A 237 22.50 1.53 -9.93
C ASN A 237 23.53 2.65 -9.73
N VAL A 238 23.14 3.89 -9.52
CA VAL A 238 24.07 5.02 -9.38
C VAL A 238 24.92 4.89 -8.11
N ALA A 239 26.21 5.17 -8.23
CA ALA A 239 27.10 5.24 -7.06
C ALA A 239 26.58 6.25 -6.05
N ARG A 240 26.69 5.99 -4.76
CA ARG A 240 26.21 6.83 -3.66
C ARG A 240 24.68 6.97 -3.55
N VAL A 241 23.89 6.30 -4.38
CA VAL A 241 22.47 6.10 -4.11
C VAL A 241 22.34 4.98 -3.09
N ILE A 242 21.46 5.14 -2.12
CA ILE A 242 21.08 4.08 -1.19
C ILE A 242 20.07 3.22 -1.91
N THR A 243 20.49 2.04 -2.36
CA THR A 243 19.62 1.12 -3.08
C THR A 243 19.05 0.11 -2.10
N VAL A 244 17.74 -0.06 -2.13
CA VAL A 244 16.98 -0.86 -1.17
C VAL A 244 16.48 -2.11 -1.87
N GLY A 245 16.89 -3.26 -1.35
CA GLY A 245 16.36 -4.57 -1.71
C GLY A 245 15.08 -4.88 -0.92
N ALA A 246 14.51 -6.04 -1.20
CA ALA A 246 13.35 -6.52 -0.48
C ALA A 246 13.71 -7.74 0.36
N SER A 247 13.21 -7.79 1.59
CA SER A 247 13.27 -8.96 2.47
C SER A 247 11.88 -9.50 2.73
N ASP A 248 11.80 -10.75 3.11
CA ASP A 248 10.58 -11.38 3.55
C ASP A 248 10.47 -11.39 5.09
N ARG A 249 9.35 -11.95 5.58
CA ARG A 249 9.08 -12.07 7.02
C ARG A 249 10.11 -12.94 7.77
N SER A 250 10.82 -13.79 7.08
CA SER A 250 11.86 -14.66 7.66
C SER A 250 13.21 -13.96 7.78
N GLN A 251 13.28 -12.68 7.42
CA GLN A 251 14.52 -11.90 7.32
C GLN A 251 15.48 -12.41 6.22
N GLU A 252 14.92 -13.14 5.26
CA GLU A 252 15.68 -13.57 4.10
C GLU A 252 15.42 -12.59 2.94
N VAL A 253 16.39 -12.48 2.04
CA VAL A 253 16.20 -11.68 0.82
C VAL A 253 15.06 -12.28 0.01
N TRP A 254 14.08 -11.45 -0.35
CA TRP A 254 12.98 -11.88 -1.20
C TRP A 254 13.52 -12.35 -2.56
N VAL A 255 13.06 -13.52 -3.00
CA VAL A 255 13.60 -14.21 -4.19
C VAL A 255 13.59 -13.36 -5.46
N ASN A 256 12.65 -12.43 -5.60
CA ASN A 256 12.58 -11.54 -6.76
C ASN A 256 13.24 -10.17 -6.52
N SER A 257 13.88 -9.95 -5.36
CA SER A 257 14.63 -8.71 -5.17
C SER A 257 15.86 -8.70 -6.06
N SER A 258 15.98 -7.68 -6.90
CA SER A 258 17.18 -7.55 -7.75
C SER A 258 18.42 -7.36 -6.90
N ALA A 259 19.48 -8.04 -7.26
CA ALA A 259 20.80 -7.90 -6.65
C ALA A 259 21.87 -8.11 -7.73
N GLY A 260 22.95 -7.35 -7.66
CA GLY A 260 23.97 -7.53 -8.68
C GLY A 260 25.21 -6.69 -8.52
N SER A 261 26.22 -7.11 -9.27
CA SER A 261 27.44 -6.33 -9.47
C SER A 261 27.19 -5.32 -10.58
N GLN A 262 27.41 -4.05 -10.31
CA GLN A 262 27.27 -3.06 -11.37
C GLN A 262 28.45 -3.11 -12.32
N LYS A 263 28.15 -3.46 -13.57
CA LYS A 263 29.03 -3.15 -14.69
C LYS A 263 28.71 -1.74 -15.18
N LEU A 264 29.73 -0.91 -15.30
CA LEU A 264 29.59 0.32 -16.06
C LEU A 264 29.26 -0.02 -17.52
N PRO A 265 28.63 0.87 -18.31
CA PRO A 265 28.40 0.68 -19.73
C PRO A 265 29.68 0.36 -20.51
N THR A 266 30.85 0.76 -19.99
CA THR A 266 32.19 0.44 -20.51
C THR A 266 32.60 -1.01 -20.27
N GLY A 267 31.80 -1.82 -19.57
CA GLY A 267 32.16 -3.18 -19.16
C GLY A 267 33.15 -3.26 -17.99
N GLU A 268 33.56 -2.13 -17.42
CA GLU A 268 34.39 -2.09 -16.23
C GLU A 268 33.55 -2.28 -14.98
N MET A 269 34.11 -3.02 -14.03
CA MET A 269 33.50 -3.14 -12.69
C MET A 269 33.60 -1.81 -11.95
N ARG A 270 32.53 -1.41 -11.29
CA ARG A 270 32.48 -0.23 -10.45
C ARG A 270 33.60 -0.27 -9.40
N THR A 271 34.28 0.86 -9.21
CA THR A 271 35.18 1.09 -8.08
C THR A 271 34.37 1.58 -6.87
N GLY A 272 33.98 0.69 -6.00
CA GLY A 272 33.14 0.97 -4.81
C GLY A 272 32.63 -0.35 -4.24
N PRO A 273 31.61 -0.35 -3.36
CA PRO A 273 30.96 -1.59 -3.02
C PRO A 273 30.56 -2.31 -4.32
N PRO A 274 31.11 -3.49 -4.61
CA PRO A 274 30.92 -4.12 -5.93
C PRO A 274 29.51 -4.68 -6.10
N LEU A 275 28.72 -4.67 -5.05
CA LEU A 275 27.40 -5.24 -4.99
C LEU A 275 26.39 -4.17 -4.56
N LYS A 276 25.20 -4.29 -5.10
CA LYS A 276 23.99 -3.59 -4.69
C LYS A 276 22.90 -4.66 -4.44
N PRO A 277 21.91 -4.41 -3.63
CA PRO A 277 21.62 -3.17 -2.87
C PRO A 277 22.55 -2.95 -1.67
N GLU A 278 22.52 -1.75 -1.08
CA GLU A 278 23.21 -1.41 0.17
C GLU A 278 22.47 -1.93 1.40
N VAL A 279 21.13 -1.99 1.34
CA VAL A 279 20.23 -2.44 2.41
C VAL A 279 19.09 -3.25 1.84
#